data_f39e5db1e32ad33394ab737c0fd64c89
#
_entry.id   f39e5db1e32ad33394ab737c0fd64c89
#
_cell.length_a   1.000
_cell.length_b   1.000
_cell.length_c   1.000
_cell.angle_alpha   90.00
_cell.angle_beta   90.00
_cell.angle_gamma   90.00
#
_symmetry.space_group_name_H-M   'P 1'
#
loop_
_entity.id
_entity.type
_entity.pdbx_description
1 polymer ?
#
loop_
_entity_poly.entity_id
_entity_poly.type
_entity_poly.pdbx_seq_one_letter_code
_entity_poly.pdbx_strand_id
1 'polypeptide(L)'
;ELTAYELLGEQELKDIHSMGYILRHKKSGARITVISNDDENKVFYIGFRTPPEDSTGVPHIIEHTVLCGSDKYPVKDPFVELVKGSLNTFLNAITYPEKTIYPVASCNNADFQNLMSVYMDAVFHPNIYKHREIFEQEGWHYELEDEDAPVTINGVVYNEMKGAFSSPDDVLERLILNSLFPDTSYANESGGDPEHIPELTYEQYLDFHRKYYHPCNSYIYLYGDMDIEEKLRWMDEEYLGKYEQIELDSAIRMQKPFSAPVEIVKPYPVASGETLTDNSYLSYNVV
;
A
#
# COMPACT_ATOMS: atom_id res chain seq x y z
N GLU A 1 -1.00 -28.89 -16.13
CA GLU A 1 0.36 -28.51 -15.69
C GLU A 1 0.48 -26.97 -15.69
N LEU A 2 0.90 -26.40 -14.55
CA LEU A 2 1.15 -24.97 -14.38
C LEU A 2 2.52 -24.59 -14.96
N THR A 3 2.68 -24.66 -16.28
CA THR A 3 3.97 -24.44 -16.97
C THR A 3 4.51 -23.02 -16.80
N ALA A 4 3.63 -22.04 -16.55
CA ALA A 4 3.99 -20.64 -16.33
C ALA A 4 4.67 -20.40 -14.98
N TYR A 5 4.58 -21.35 -14.04
CA TYR A 5 5.11 -21.20 -12.68
C TYR A 5 6.27 -22.16 -12.41
N GLU A 6 7.16 -21.73 -11.52
CA GLU A 6 8.21 -22.54 -10.93
C GLU A 6 7.89 -22.74 -9.44
N LEU A 7 7.84 -23.99 -9.00
CA LEU A 7 7.71 -24.32 -7.59
C LEU A 7 9.07 -24.18 -6.90
N LEU A 8 9.19 -23.25 -5.97
CA LEU A 8 10.42 -22.98 -5.23
C LEU A 8 10.48 -23.71 -3.89
N GLY A 9 9.33 -24.02 -3.32
CA GLY A 9 9.24 -24.73 -2.05
C GLY A 9 7.83 -25.26 -1.78
N GLU A 10 7.80 -26.37 -1.05
CA GLU A 10 6.57 -27.02 -0.58
C GLU A 10 6.81 -27.51 0.84
N GLN A 11 5.87 -27.26 1.75
CA GLN A 11 5.99 -27.69 3.14
C GLN A 11 4.62 -27.95 3.77
N GLU A 12 4.49 -29.05 4.52
CA GLU A 12 3.35 -29.27 5.41
C GLU A 12 3.47 -28.35 6.65
N LEU A 13 2.43 -27.57 6.91
CA LEU A 13 2.28 -26.67 8.05
C LEU A 13 1.36 -27.30 9.07
N LYS A 14 1.89 -28.19 9.92
CA LYS A 14 1.12 -29.04 10.83
C LYS A 14 0.29 -28.28 11.85
N ASP A 15 0.83 -27.16 12.35
CA ASP A 15 0.18 -26.35 13.40
C ASP A 15 -1.13 -25.69 12.91
N ILE A 16 -1.27 -25.51 11.59
CA ILE A 16 -2.45 -24.91 10.97
C ILE A 16 -3.12 -25.87 9.95
N HIS A 17 -2.77 -27.17 9.99
CA HIS A 17 -3.33 -28.21 9.12
C HIS A 17 -3.36 -27.81 7.62
N SER A 18 -2.27 -27.25 7.12
CA SER A 18 -2.20 -26.68 5.77
C SER A 18 -1.01 -27.19 4.99
N MET A 19 -1.07 -27.06 3.66
CA MET A 19 0.08 -27.17 2.78
C MET A 19 0.51 -25.80 2.29
N GLY A 20 1.78 -25.46 2.49
CA GLY A 20 2.39 -24.23 2.02
C GLY A 20 3.15 -24.45 0.71
N TYR A 21 2.96 -23.54 -0.25
CA TYR A 21 3.70 -23.52 -1.51
C TYR A 21 4.28 -22.13 -1.74
N ILE A 22 5.53 -22.09 -2.20
CA ILE A 22 6.19 -20.88 -2.69
C ILE A 22 6.45 -21.05 -4.17
N LEU A 23 5.88 -20.14 -4.96
CA LEU A 23 5.95 -20.17 -6.42
C LEU A 23 6.53 -18.85 -6.96
N ARG A 24 7.11 -18.93 -8.15
CA ARG A 24 7.49 -17.78 -8.94
C ARG A 24 6.89 -17.88 -10.34
N HIS A 25 6.24 -16.82 -10.78
CA HIS A 25 5.80 -16.73 -12.18
C HIS A 25 7.02 -16.48 -13.07
N LYS A 26 7.31 -17.41 -14.01
CA LYS A 26 8.56 -17.43 -14.78
C LYS A 26 8.77 -16.19 -15.63
N LYS A 27 7.70 -15.73 -16.29
CA LYS A 27 7.78 -14.62 -17.25
C LYS A 27 7.90 -13.26 -16.55
N SER A 28 7.02 -12.99 -15.59
CA SER A 28 6.95 -11.68 -14.94
C SER A 28 7.82 -11.55 -13.68
N GLY A 29 8.24 -12.67 -13.10
CA GLY A 29 8.99 -12.67 -11.83
C GLY A 29 8.13 -12.49 -10.57
N ALA A 30 6.80 -12.45 -10.68
CA ALA A 30 5.90 -12.34 -9.53
C ALA A 30 6.11 -13.50 -8.54
N ARG A 31 6.04 -13.19 -7.24
CA ARG A 31 6.19 -14.16 -6.15
C ARG A 31 4.83 -14.50 -5.59
N ILE A 32 4.55 -15.78 -5.46
CA ILE A 32 3.26 -16.26 -4.95
C ILE A 32 3.50 -17.19 -3.77
N THR A 33 2.80 -16.94 -2.67
CA THR A 33 2.71 -17.84 -1.52
C THR A 33 1.29 -18.36 -1.44
N VAL A 34 1.13 -19.68 -1.32
CA VAL A 34 -0.16 -20.32 -1.17
C VAL A 34 -0.16 -21.11 0.12
N ILE A 35 -1.21 -20.95 0.93
CA ILE A 35 -1.50 -21.76 2.10
C ILE A 35 -2.83 -22.48 1.84
N SER A 36 -2.75 -23.74 1.45
CA SER A 36 -3.91 -24.56 1.10
C SER A 36 -4.43 -25.33 2.30
N ASN A 37 -5.71 -25.21 2.59
CA ASN A 37 -6.42 -25.92 3.65
C ASN A 37 -7.92 -25.96 3.36
N ASP A 38 -8.74 -26.38 4.33
CA ASP A 38 -10.20 -26.52 4.25
C ASP A 38 -10.97 -25.31 4.83
N ASP A 39 -10.31 -24.18 5.06
CA ASP A 39 -10.97 -22.98 5.54
C ASP A 39 -11.78 -22.30 4.40
N GLU A 40 -13.08 -22.21 4.59
CA GLU A 40 -13.97 -21.57 3.62
C GLU A 40 -13.71 -20.06 3.44
N ASN A 41 -13.15 -19.41 4.47
CA ASN A 41 -12.82 -17.97 4.41
C ASN A 41 -11.51 -17.74 3.64
N LYS A 42 -11.62 -17.66 2.35
CA LYS A 42 -10.50 -17.50 1.43
C LYS A 42 -9.92 -16.09 1.51
N VAL A 43 -8.59 -16.01 1.50
CA VAL A 43 -7.87 -14.74 1.49
C VAL A 43 -7.02 -14.62 0.23
N PHE A 44 -7.07 -13.46 -0.36
CA PHE A 44 -6.14 -13.01 -1.38
C PHE A 44 -5.54 -11.68 -0.94
N TYR A 45 -4.25 -11.49 -1.12
CA TYR A 45 -3.70 -10.16 -1.21
C TYR A 45 -2.63 -10.07 -2.30
N ILE A 46 -2.48 -8.88 -2.84
CA ILE A 46 -1.31 -8.47 -3.61
C ILE A 46 -0.64 -7.30 -2.92
N GLY A 47 0.67 -7.37 -2.76
CA GLY A 47 1.45 -6.31 -2.15
C GLY A 47 2.68 -6.00 -2.97
N PHE A 48 3.18 -4.78 -2.83
CA PHE A 48 4.38 -4.28 -3.49
C PHE A 48 5.31 -3.67 -2.48
N ARG A 49 6.63 -3.77 -2.70
CA ARG A 49 7.56 -2.90 -1.99
C ARG A 49 7.44 -1.50 -2.57
N THR A 50 7.16 -0.53 -1.70
CA THR A 50 6.93 0.87 -2.05
C THR A 50 7.75 1.79 -1.16
N PRO A 51 9.10 1.64 -1.12
CA PRO A 51 9.94 2.47 -0.25
C PRO A 51 9.83 3.95 -0.68
N PRO A 52 9.41 4.86 0.23
CA PRO A 52 9.31 6.27 -0.08
C PRO A 52 10.71 6.90 -0.24
N GLU A 53 10.88 7.75 -1.25
CA GLU A 53 12.12 8.50 -1.51
C GLU A 53 12.10 9.88 -0.82
N ASP A 54 10.91 10.34 -0.42
CA ASP A 54 10.64 11.58 0.29
C ASP A 54 9.40 11.43 1.19
N SER A 55 8.96 12.52 1.81
CA SER A 55 7.80 12.55 2.71
C SER A 55 6.52 13.10 2.05
N THR A 56 6.43 13.07 0.72
CA THR A 56 5.23 13.52 -0.02
C THR A 56 4.03 12.59 0.09
N GLY A 57 4.22 11.39 0.67
CA GLY A 57 3.13 10.42 0.85
C GLY A 57 2.68 9.75 -0.44
N VAL A 58 3.51 9.74 -1.48
CA VAL A 58 3.16 9.14 -2.76
C VAL A 58 2.71 7.68 -2.64
N PRO A 59 3.27 6.81 -1.75
CA PRO A 59 2.76 5.45 -1.59
C PRO A 59 1.30 5.41 -1.09
N HIS A 60 0.94 6.27 -0.15
CA HIS A 60 -0.39 6.38 0.43
C HIS A 60 -1.41 6.95 -0.57
N ILE A 61 -1.03 7.99 -1.31
CA ILE A 61 -1.88 8.56 -2.36
C ILE A 61 -2.15 7.53 -3.46
N ILE A 62 -1.16 6.71 -3.84
CA ILE A 62 -1.37 5.63 -4.80
C ILE A 62 -2.28 4.55 -4.23
N GLU A 63 -2.16 4.20 -2.96
CA GLU A 63 -3.05 3.25 -2.29
C GLU A 63 -4.52 3.64 -2.49
N HIS A 64 -4.87 4.89 -2.19
CA HIS A 64 -6.23 5.41 -2.38
C HIS A 64 -6.63 5.41 -3.86
N THR A 65 -5.77 5.93 -4.72
CA THR A 65 -6.13 6.28 -6.10
C THR A 65 -6.25 5.08 -7.04
N VAL A 66 -5.51 3.99 -6.84
CA VAL A 66 -5.67 2.78 -7.66
C VAL A 66 -7.05 2.15 -7.48
N LEU A 67 -7.70 2.38 -6.33
CA LEU A 67 -9.05 1.90 -6.03
C LEU A 67 -10.16 2.84 -6.56
N CYS A 68 -9.81 3.95 -7.23
CA CYS A 68 -10.76 4.90 -7.80
C CYS A 68 -11.14 4.59 -9.26
N GLY A 69 -11.13 3.32 -9.65
CA GLY A 69 -11.49 2.84 -10.99
C GLY A 69 -10.29 2.33 -11.80
N SER A 70 -10.59 1.37 -12.67
CA SER A 70 -9.61 0.68 -13.50
C SER A 70 -10.16 0.36 -14.89
N ASP A 71 -9.37 -0.24 -15.76
CA ASP A 71 -9.75 -0.53 -17.14
C ASP A 71 -10.99 -1.42 -17.25
N LYS A 72 -11.05 -2.51 -16.45
CA LYS A 72 -12.23 -3.40 -16.42
C LYS A 72 -13.38 -2.87 -15.58
N TYR A 73 -13.07 -2.03 -14.60
CA TYR A 73 -14.03 -1.50 -13.62
C TYR A 73 -13.98 0.04 -13.61
N PRO A 74 -14.48 0.70 -14.67
CA PRO A 74 -14.33 2.14 -14.87
C PRO A 74 -15.33 2.98 -14.05
N VAL A 75 -15.88 2.43 -12.97
CA VAL A 75 -16.75 3.16 -12.03
C VAL A 75 -15.90 4.07 -11.14
N LYS A 76 -16.48 5.18 -10.67
CA LYS A 76 -15.77 6.21 -9.92
C LYS A 76 -15.13 5.67 -8.63
N ASP A 77 -15.79 4.73 -7.96
CA ASP A 77 -15.36 4.18 -6.68
C ASP A 77 -15.78 2.71 -6.56
N PRO A 78 -15.05 1.78 -7.22
CA PRO A 78 -15.35 0.36 -7.13
C PRO A 78 -15.18 -0.18 -5.71
N PHE A 79 -14.31 0.41 -4.88
CA PHE A 79 -14.12 0.00 -3.50
C PHE A 79 -15.41 0.20 -2.68
N VAL A 80 -16.03 1.36 -2.75
CA VAL A 80 -17.30 1.64 -2.04
C VAL A 80 -18.42 0.73 -2.54
N GLU A 81 -18.47 0.43 -3.82
CA GLU A 81 -19.46 -0.51 -4.38
C GLU A 81 -19.25 -1.94 -3.85
N LEU A 82 -18.00 -2.37 -3.69
CA LEU A 82 -17.67 -3.67 -3.09
C LEU A 82 -18.03 -3.71 -1.60
N VAL A 83 -17.74 -2.66 -0.85
CA VAL A 83 -18.11 -2.57 0.59
C VAL A 83 -19.63 -2.73 0.77
N LYS A 84 -20.42 -2.17 -0.14
CA LYS A 84 -21.89 -2.21 -0.05
C LYS A 84 -22.52 -3.49 -0.61
N GLY A 85 -21.94 -4.06 -1.66
CA GLY A 85 -22.58 -5.09 -2.47
C GLY A 85 -21.92 -6.47 -2.49
N SER A 86 -20.69 -6.61 -2.03
CA SER A 86 -19.95 -7.86 -1.97
C SER A 86 -20.26 -8.65 -0.70
N LEU A 87 -20.03 -9.95 -0.75
CA LEU A 87 -20.09 -10.87 0.41
C LEU A 87 -18.75 -10.97 1.15
N ASN A 88 -17.90 -9.95 1.01
CA ASN A 88 -16.59 -9.94 1.63
C ASN A 88 -16.66 -10.11 3.15
N THR A 89 -15.68 -10.80 3.70
CA THR A 89 -15.44 -10.89 5.13
C THR A 89 -14.35 -9.94 5.57
N PHE A 90 -13.53 -9.50 4.61
CA PHE A 90 -12.50 -8.47 4.79
C PHE A 90 -12.23 -7.77 3.46
N LEU A 91 -12.09 -6.45 3.53
CA LEU A 91 -11.79 -5.61 2.37
C LEU A 91 -10.99 -4.39 2.86
N ASN A 92 -9.75 -4.22 2.39
CA ASN A 92 -8.92 -3.09 2.80
C ASN A 92 -7.82 -2.80 1.76
N ALA A 93 -7.12 -1.69 1.98
CA ALA A 93 -5.81 -1.38 1.45
C ALA A 93 -4.98 -0.77 2.57
N ILE A 94 -3.67 -1.00 2.62
CA ILE A 94 -2.85 -0.60 3.76
C ILE A 94 -1.46 -0.21 3.26
N THR A 95 -1.05 1.02 3.56
CA THR A 95 0.32 1.51 3.35
C THR A 95 1.13 1.38 4.62
N TYR A 96 2.22 0.64 4.54
CA TYR A 96 3.27 0.52 5.56
C TYR A 96 4.47 1.41 5.21
N PRO A 97 5.46 1.54 6.09
CA PRO A 97 6.64 2.35 5.81
C PRO A 97 7.42 1.96 4.54
N GLU A 98 7.37 0.68 4.13
CA GLU A 98 8.15 0.17 2.99
C GLU A 98 7.37 -0.67 1.98
N LYS A 99 6.07 -0.88 2.23
CA LYS A 99 5.21 -1.69 1.35
C LYS A 99 3.77 -1.21 1.37
N THR A 100 3.03 -1.52 0.32
CA THR A 100 1.59 -1.29 0.22
C THR A 100 0.91 -2.61 -0.13
N ILE A 101 -0.13 -2.99 0.59
CA ILE A 101 -0.85 -4.25 0.39
C ILE A 101 -2.35 -4.03 0.18
N TYR A 102 -2.95 -4.90 -0.59
CA TYR A 102 -4.36 -4.87 -1.00
C TYR A 102 -5.01 -6.22 -0.66
N PRO A 103 -5.46 -6.41 0.60
CA PRO A 103 -6.04 -7.67 1.07
C PRO A 103 -7.55 -7.71 0.91
N VAL A 104 -8.07 -8.90 0.53
CA VAL A 104 -9.49 -9.21 0.48
C VAL A 104 -9.76 -10.62 0.99
N ALA A 105 -10.95 -10.86 1.54
CA ALA A 105 -11.39 -12.18 1.94
C ALA A 105 -12.88 -12.37 1.71
N SER A 106 -13.29 -13.60 1.36
CA SER A 106 -14.68 -14.00 1.23
C SER A 106 -14.84 -15.51 1.39
N CYS A 107 -15.96 -15.93 2.00
CA CYS A 107 -16.35 -17.33 2.04
C CYS A 107 -17.01 -17.77 0.73
N ASN A 108 -17.54 -16.87 -0.06
CA ASN A 108 -18.21 -17.17 -1.32
C ASN A 108 -17.22 -17.25 -2.49
N ASN A 109 -17.21 -18.36 -3.24
CA ASN A 109 -16.25 -18.57 -4.33
C ASN A 109 -16.38 -17.57 -5.47
N ALA A 110 -17.61 -17.23 -5.87
CA ALA A 110 -17.84 -16.29 -6.97
C ALA A 110 -17.47 -14.86 -6.55
N ASP A 111 -17.82 -14.47 -5.34
CA ASP A 111 -17.46 -13.18 -4.76
C ASP A 111 -15.93 -13.06 -4.60
N PHE A 112 -15.28 -14.09 -4.08
CA PHE A 112 -13.81 -14.12 -3.96
C PHE A 112 -13.11 -13.93 -5.29
N GLN A 113 -13.57 -14.62 -6.35
CA GLN A 113 -13.02 -14.45 -7.70
C GLN A 113 -13.24 -13.02 -8.24
N ASN A 114 -14.40 -12.44 -7.95
CA ASN A 114 -14.70 -11.05 -8.33
C ASN A 114 -13.80 -10.06 -7.59
N LEU A 115 -13.61 -10.23 -6.28
CA LEU A 115 -12.70 -9.41 -5.48
C LEU A 115 -11.26 -9.49 -6.00
N MET A 116 -10.76 -10.69 -6.29
CA MET A 116 -9.44 -10.86 -6.91
C MET A 116 -9.33 -10.08 -8.23
N SER A 117 -10.37 -10.16 -9.08
CA SER A 117 -10.37 -9.50 -10.39
C SER A 117 -10.36 -7.97 -10.25
N VAL A 118 -11.16 -7.41 -9.35
CA VAL A 118 -11.20 -5.96 -9.10
C VAL A 118 -9.86 -5.46 -8.59
N TYR A 119 -9.26 -6.16 -7.63
CA TYR A 119 -7.99 -5.73 -7.01
C TYR A 119 -6.79 -5.89 -7.95
N MET A 120 -6.71 -6.99 -8.71
CA MET A 120 -5.66 -7.17 -9.72
C MET A 120 -5.74 -6.10 -10.81
N ASP A 121 -6.95 -5.78 -11.28
CA ASP A 121 -7.11 -4.74 -12.30
C ASP A 121 -6.82 -3.34 -11.75
N ALA A 122 -7.24 -3.07 -10.52
CA ALA A 122 -6.97 -1.80 -9.84
C ALA A 122 -5.47 -1.50 -9.73
N VAL A 123 -4.66 -2.47 -9.29
CA VAL A 123 -3.23 -2.23 -9.07
C VAL A 123 -2.41 -2.19 -10.37
N PHE A 124 -2.82 -2.94 -11.41
CA PHE A 124 -2.06 -3.01 -12.67
C PHE A 124 -2.58 -2.07 -13.77
N HIS A 125 -3.87 -1.77 -13.79
CA HIS A 125 -4.50 -0.97 -14.84
C HIS A 125 -5.40 0.16 -14.26
N PRO A 126 -4.92 0.94 -13.27
CA PRO A 126 -5.74 1.99 -12.67
C PRO A 126 -6.00 3.13 -13.64
N ASN A 127 -7.14 3.80 -13.47
CA ASN A 127 -7.52 4.96 -14.28
C ASN A 127 -6.74 6.24 -13.98
N ILE A 128 -5.76 6.19 -13.08
CA ILE A 128 -4.91 7.32 -12.69
C ILE A 128 -4.17 7.98 -13.87
N TYR A 129 -3.90 7.21 -14.93
CA TYR A 129 -3.24 7.70 -16.15
C TYR A 129 -4.19 8.45 -17.09
N LYS A 130 -5.51 8.27 -16.92
CA LYS A 130 -6.55 8.84 -17.78
C LYS A 130 -7.21 10.05 -17.13
N HIS A 131 -7.25 10.07 -15.79
CA HIS A 131 -8.03 11.02 -14.99
C HIS A 131 -7.15 11.63 -13.90
N ARG A 132 -6.57 12.78 -14.20
CA ARG A 132 -5.75 13.55 -13.25
C ARG A 132 -6.54 13.96 -12.01
N GLU A 133 -7.85 14.13 -12.16
CA GLU A 133 -8.77 14.49 -11.08
C GLU A 133 -8.76 13.50 -9.92
N ILE A 134 -8.43 12.23 -10.17
CA ILE A 134 -8.28 11.20 -9.14
C ILE A 134 -7.13 11.58 -8.19
N PHE A 135 -5.98 11.96 -8.74
CA PHE A 135 -4.84 12.45 -7.95
C PHE A 135 -5.17 13.72 -7.17
N GLU A 136 -5.85 14.67 -7.79
CA GLU A 136 -6.21 15.94 -7.17
C GLU A 136 -7.24 15.76 -6.05
N GLN A 137 -8.22 14.85 -6.22
CA GLN A 137 -9.23 14.56 -5.21
C GLN A 137 -8.64 13.79 -4.01
N GLU A 138 -7.90 12.71 -4.26
CA GLU A 138 -7.38 11.84 -3.21
C GLU A 138 -6.08 12.36 -2.59
N GLY A 139 -5.20 12.94 -3.37
CA GLY A 139 -3.91 13.46 -2.92
C GLY A 139 -4.04 14.86 -2.34
N TRP A 140 -3.90 15.85 -3.21
CA TRP A 140 -4.00 17.26 -2.84
C TRP A 140 -4.32 18.16 -4.02
N HIS A 141 -4.96 19.30 -3.75
CA HIS A 141 -5.21 20.38 -4.69
C HIS A 141 -5.37 21.73 -3.99
N TYR A 142 -5.24 22.82 -4.75
CA TYR A 142 -5.63 24.14 -4.25
C TYR A 142 -7.14 24.28 -4.33
N GLU A 143 -7.74 24.78 -3.24
CA GLU A 143 -9.17 25.05 -3.15
C GLU A 143 -9.43 26.52 -2.89
N LEU A 144 -10.41 27.06 -3.58
CA LEU A 144 -10.92 28.41 -3.41
C LEU A 144 -12.45 28.33 -3.23
N GLU A 145 -12.93 28.54 -1.99
CA GLU A 145 -14.37 28.43 -1.69
C GLU A 145 -15.20 29.51 -2.37
N ASP A 146 -14.67 30.74 -2.40
CA ASP A 146 -15.25 31.90 -3.10
C ASP A 146 -14.17 32.91 -3.52
N GLU A 147 -14.55 33.94 -4.26
CA GLU A 147 -13.61 34.93 -4.83
C GLU A 147 -12.82 35.72 -3.78
N ASP A 148 -13.35 35.85 -2.58
CA ASP A 148 -12.77 36.60 -1.47
C ASP A 148 -12.07 35.71 -0.43
N ALA A 149 -12.22 34.38 -0.53
CA ALA A 149 -11.62 33.43 0.38
C ALA A 149 -10.10 33.27 0.15
N PRO A 150 -9.32 32.96 1.17
CA PRO A 150 -7.94 32.58 0.99
C PRO A 150 -7.84 31.23 0.26
N VAL A 151 -6.86 31.08 -0.60
CA VAL A 151 -6.54 29.79 -1.21
C VAL A 151 -6.08 28.83 -0.11
N THR A 152 -6.68 27.68 -0.07
CA THR A 152 -6.33 26.57 0.87
C THR A 152 -5.86 25.35 0.13
N ILE A 153 -5.32 24.37 0.85
CA ILE A 153 -4.96 23.07 0.31
C ILE A 153 -5.98 22.07 0.86
N ASN A 154 -6.52 21.24 -0.03
CA ASN A 154 -7.48 20.18 0.29
C ASN A 154 -7.09 18.88 -0.42
N GLY A 155 -7.62 17.76 0.01
CA GLY A 155 -7.42 16.42 -0.53
C GLY A 155 -7.66 15.38 0.55
N VAL A 156 -8.09 14.18 0.16
CA VAL A 156 -8.46 13.14 1.14
C VAL A 156 -7.24 12.76 2.00
N VAL A 157 -6.14 12.33 1.38
CA VAL A 157 -4.91 11.94 2.10
C VAL A 157 -4.29 13.14 2.82
N TYR A 158 -4.28 14.33 2.18
CA TYR A 158 -3.78 15.54 2.84
C TYR A 158 -4.52 15.84 4.14
N ASN A 159 -5.85 15.78 4.14
CA ASN A 159 -6.66 16.05 5.33
C ASN A 159 -6.53 14.96 6.40
N GLU A 160 -6.46 13.69 5.97
CA GLU A 160 -6.21 12.56 6.87
C GLU A 160 -4.88 12.73 7.61
N MET A 161 -3.82 13.04 6.89
CA MET A 161 -2.49 13.22 7.47
C MET A 161 -2.39 14.46 8.35
N LYS A 162 -3.11 15.54 8.04
CA LYS A 162 -3.26 16.68 8.96
C LYS A 162 -3.88 16.25 10.29
N GLY A 163 -4.89 15.38 10.24
CA GLY A 163 -5.50 14.79 11.42
C GLY A 163 -4.50 13.94 12.22
N ALA A 164 -3.77 13.04 11.56
CA ALA A 164 -2.76 12.20 12.19
C ALA A 164 -1.64 13.01 12.84
N PHE A 165 -1.12 14.04 12.18
CA PHE A 165 -0.07 14.91 12.72
C PHE A 165 -0.55 15.86 13.82
N SER A 166 -1.83 15.92 14.12
CA SER A 166 -2.35 16.66 15.27
C SER A 166 -2.25 15.89 16.59
N SER A 167 -1.98 14.58 16.56
CA SER A 167 -1.79 13.74 17.73
C SER A 167 -0.31 13.73 18.16
N PRO A 168 0.03 14.09 19.42
CA PRO A 168 1.41 14.03 19.89
C PRO A 168 2.01 12.63 19.87
N ASP A 169 1.20 11.62 20.17
CA ASP A 169 1.64 10.22 20.18
C ASP A 169 2.00 9.74 18.77
N ASP A 170 1.17 10.08 17.77
CA ASP A 170 1.43 9.76 16.37
C ASP A 170 2.69 10.45 15.85
N VAL A 171 2.91 11.72 16.22
CA VAL A 171 4.13 12.47 15.88
C VAL A 171 5.35 11.81 16.49
N LEU A 172 5.27 11.40 17.77
CA LEU A 172 6.37 10.73 18.45
C LEU A 172 6.72 9.39 17.80
N GLU A 173 5.73 8.54 17.50
CA GLU A 173 5.92 7.24 16.88
C GLU A 173 6.64 7.35 15.52
N ARG A 174 6.20 8.30 14.67
CA ARG A 174 6.82 8.58 13.38
C ARG A 174 8.27 9.05 13.53
N LEU A 175 8.52 9.98 14.46
CA LEU A 175 9.87 10.47 14.75
C LEU A 175 10.80 9.38 15.26
N ILE A 176 10.30 8.43 16.03
CA ILE A 176 11.09 7.27 16.49
C ILE A 176 11.61 6.49 15.28
N LEU A 177 10.73 6.10 14.36
CA LEU A 177 11.11 5.35 13.17
C LEU A 177 12.10 6.12 12.29
N ASN A 178 11.80 7.38 11.98
CA ASN A 178 12.66 8.22 11.15
C ASN A 178 14.04 8.45 11.78
N SER A 179 14.10 8.61 13.10
CA SER A 179 15.36 8.88 13.82
C SER A 179 16.24 7.66 13.98
N LEU A 180 15.65 6.48 14.10
CA LEU A 180 16.39 5.21 14.20
C LEU A 180 16.98 4.76 12.86
N PHE A 181 16.36 5.14 11.74
CA PHE A 181 16.75 4.67 10.41
C PHE A 181 16.96 5.81 9.39
N PRO A 182 17.76 6.86 9.73
CA PRO A 182 17.90 8.05 8.89
C PRO A 182 18.61 7.81 7.56
N ASP A 183 19.34 6.71 7.38
CA ASP A 183 20.05 6.36 6.14
C ASP A 183 19.19 5.48 5.21
N THR A 184 17.93 5.25 5.54
CA THR A 184 17.03 4.32 4.83
C THR A 184 15.74 5.01 4.41
N SER A 185 14.85 4.30 3.69
CA SER A 185 13.51 4.81 3.36
C SER A 185 12.65 5.09 4.60
N TYR A 186 12.96 4.54 5.75
CA TYR A 186 12.28 4.82 7.02
C TYR A 186 12.56 6.23 7.57
N ALA A 187 13.53 6.97 7.00
CA ALA A 187 13.70 8.39 7.27
C ALA A 187 12.54 9.24 6.77
N ASN A 188 11.76 8.72 5.82
CA ASN A 188 10.65 9.40 5.17
C ASN A 188 9.30 8.93 5.72
N GLU A 189 8.29 9.77 5.60
CA GLU A 189 6.92 9.46 5.99
C GLU A 189 6.15 8.89 4.79
N SER A 190 5.89 7.58 4.80
CA SER A 190 5.19 6.91 3.70
C SER A 190 3.72 7.33 3.57
N GLY A 191 3.09 7.70 4.68
CA GLY A 191 1.73 8.25 4.71
C GLY A 191 1.64 9.69 4.19
N GLY A 192 2.74 10.40 4.23
CA GLY A 192 2.86 11.80 3.82
C GLY A 192 2.85 12.78 4.99
N ASP A 193 3.83 13.66 5.00
CA ASP A 193 3.86 14.80 5.89
C ASP A 193 3.05 15.95 5.27
N PRO A 194 2.06 16.53 5.96
CA PRO A 194 1.25 17.63 5.42
C PRO A 194 2.06 18.84 4.92
N GLU A 195 3.26 19.06 5.45
CA GLU A 195 4.15 20.11 4.96
C GLU A 195 4.79 19.77 3.61
N HIS A 196 4.92 18.47 3.30
CA HIS A 196 5.57 17.96 2.08
C HIS A 196 4.61 17.41 1.03
N ILE A 197 3.40 16.94 1.41
CA ILE A 197 2.40 16.42 0.45
C ILE A 197 2.18 17.37 -0.74
N PRO A 198 2.08 18.72 -0.56
CA PRO A 198 1.86 19.64 -1.68
C PRO A 198 3.05 19.80 -2.63
N GLU A 199 4.19 19.21 -2.32
CA GLU A 199 5.36 19.18 -3.23
C GLU A 199 5.25 18.09 -4.29
N LEU A 200 4.35 17.08 -4.07
CA LEU A 200 4.17 15.99 -5.01
C LEU A 200 3.50 16.44 -6.29
N THR A 201 4.17 16.25 -7.40
CA THR A 201 3.62 16.51 -8.72
C THR A 201 2.92 15.28 -9.30
N TYR A 202 1.97 15.50 -10.22
CA TYR A 202 1.27 14.41 -10.89
C TYR A 202 2.24 13.49 -11.67
N GLU A 203 3.29 14.03 -12.26
CA GLU A 203 4.33 13.26 -12.98
C GLU A 203 5.08 12.31 -12.02
N GLN A 204 5.57 12.82 -10.89
CA GLN A 204 6.26 12.01 -9.88
C GLN A 204 5.37 10.89 -9.33
N TYR A 205 4.09 11.20 -9.09
CA TYR A 205 3.09 10.24 -8.67
C TYR A 205 2.90 9.10 -9.71
N LEU A 206 2.75 9.43 -10.99
CA LEU A 206 2.65 8.42 -12.04
C LEU A 206 3.94 7.60 -12.20
N ASP A 207 5.11 8.23 -12.08
CA ASP A 207 6.40 7.55 -12.17
C ASP A 207 6.60 6.57 -11.02
N PHE A 208 6.14 6.90 -9.82
CA PHE A 208 6.17 5.98 -8.68
C PHE A 208 5.33 4.73 -8.93
N HIS A 209 4.11 4.89 -9.45
CA HIS A 209 3.28 3.75 -9.83
C HIS A 209 3.95 2.90 -10.93
N ARG A 210 4.45 3.50 -12.01
CA ARG A 210 5.16 2.79 -13.09
C ARG A 210 6.34 2.00 -12.57
N LYS A 211 7.08 2.56 -11.61
CA LYS A 211 8.29 1.96 -11.05
C LYS A 211 7.95 0.76 -10.15
N TYR A 212 7.03 0.91 -9.22
CA TYR A 212 6.84 -0.07 -8.14
C TYR A 212 5.69 -1.05 -8.34
N TYR A 213 4.67 -0.69 -9.13
CA TYR A 213 3.49 -1.54 -9.37
C TYR A 213 3.67 -2.45 -10.59
N HIS A 214 4.76 -3.20 -10.57
CA HIS A 214 5.10 -4.19 -11.58
C HIS A 214 5.10 -5.59 -10.96
N PRO A 215 4.64 -6.64 -11.69
CA PRO A 215 4.57 -8.01 -11.14
C PRO A 215 5.88 -8.52 -10.53
N CYS A 216 7.06 -8.17 -11.07
CA CYS A 216 8.35 -8.59 -10.51
C CYS A 216 8.60 -8.05 -9.10
N ASN A 217 7.92 -6.98 -8.71
CA ASN A 217 7.97 -6.38 -7.38
C ASN A 217 6.82 -6.83 -6.48
N SER A 218 5.92 -7.68 -7.00
CA SER A 218 4.72 -8.11 -6.27
C SER A 218 4.98 -9.33 -5.39
N TYR A 219 4.21 -9.39 -4.30
CA TYR A 219 4.02 -10.54 -3.43
C TYR A 219 2.54 -10.86 -3.40
N ILE A 220 2.17 -11.99 -3.97
CA ILE A 220 0.78 -12.46 -4.03
C ILE A 220 0.61 -13.56 -2.98
N TYR A 221 -0.49 -13.54 -2.27
CA TYR A 221 -0.82 -14.50 -1.24
C TYR A 221 -2.23 -15.05 -1.46
N LEU A 222 -2.35 -16.38 -1.38
CA LEU A 222 -3.59 -17.12 -1.45
C LEU A 222 -3.70 -18.02 -0.22
N TYR A 223 -4.84 -18.00 0.46
CA TYR A 223 -5.12 -18.82 1.61
C TYR A 223 -6.54 -19.40 1.54
N GLY A 224 -6.70 -20.64 1.97
CA GLY A 224 -7.99 -21.27 2.19
C GLY A 224 -8.34 -22.39 1.20
N ASP A 225 -9.61 -22.78 1.20
CA ASP A 225 -10.18 -23.80 0.33
C ASP A 225 -10.53 -23.24 -1.05
N MET A 226 -9.67 -23.50 -2.03
CA MET A 226 -9.87 -23.07 -3.41
C MET A 226 -9.17 -24.00 -4.41
N ASP A 227 -9.62 -23.98 -5.66
CA ASP A 227 -8.86 -24.55 -6.77
C ASP A 227 -7.67 -23.63 -7.09
N ILE A 228 -6.50 -23.97 -6.54
CA ILE A 228 -5.27 -23.21 -6.67
C ILE A 228 -4.80 -23.17 -8.13
N GLU A 229 -4.92 -24.28 -8.87
CA GLU A 229 -4.49 -24.33 -10.28
C GLU A 229 -5.36 -23.42 -11.14
N GLU A 230 -6.66 -23.36 -10.89
CA GLU A 230 -7.58 -22.42 -11.57
C GLU A 230 -7.16 -20.97 -11.31
N LYS A 231 -6.89 -20.60 -10.04
CA LYS A 231 -6.50 -19.23 -9.69
C LYS A 231 -5.17 -18.83 -10.30
N LEU A 232 -4.18 -19.71 -10.24
CA LEU A 232 -2.86 -19.45 -10.83
C LEU A 232 -2.95 -19.30 -12.36
N ARG A 233 -3.72 -20.16 -13.04
CA ARG A 233 -3.93 -20.06 -14.49
C ARG A 233 -4.63 -18.75 -14.86
N TRP A 234 -5.66 -18.38 -14.12
CA TRP A 234 -6.37 -17.12 -14.33
C TRP A 234 -5.45 -15.90 -14.14
N MET A 235 -4.60 -15.90 -13.11
CA MET A 235 -3.64 -14.81 -12.89
C MET A 235 -2.61 -14.70 -14.02
N ASP A 236 -2.12 -15.84 -14.55
CA ASP A 236 -1.22 -15.85 -15.70
C ASP A 236 -1.89 -15.27 -16.95
N GLU A 237 -3.06 -15.82 -17.34
CA GLU A 237 -3.77 -15.46 -18.57
C GLU A 237 -4.25 -14.00 -18.55
N GLU A 238 -4.79 -13.52 -17.44
CA GLU A 238 -5.40 -12.20 -17.35
C GLU A 238 -4.41 -11.08 -17.05
N TYR A 239 -3.33 -11.36 -16.31
CA TYR A 239 -2.40 -10.33 -15.84
C TYR A 239 -0.92 -10.70 -16.01
N LEU A 240 -0.40 -11.69 -15.27
CA LEU A 240 1.03 -11.89 -15.10
C LEU A 240 1.74 -12.25 -16.39
N GLY A 241 1.10 -13.05 -17.26
CA GLY A 241 1.63 -13.47 -18.56
C GLY A 241 1.78 -12.32 -19.59
N LYS A 242 1.24 -11.13 -19.28
CA LYS A 242 1.36 -9.95 -20.15
C LYS A 242 2.61 -9.11 -19.85
N TYR A 243 3.35 -9.45 -18.78
CA TYR A 243 4.54 -8.72 -18.34
C TYR A 243 5.80 -9.55 -18.50
N GLU A 244 6.88 -8.90 -18.91
CA GLU A 244 8.22 -9.44 -18.83
C GLU A 244 8.88 -9.00 -17.51
N GLN A 245 9.77 -9.84 -16.99
CA GLN A 245 10.56 -9.46 -15.82
C GLN A 245 11.47 -8.28 -16.14
N ILE A 246 11.52 -7.30 -15.26
CA ILE A 246 12.41 -6.13 -15.35
C ILE A 246 13.38 -6.10 -14.17
N GLU A 247 14.49 -5.36 -14.33
CA GLU A 247 15.34 -5.01 -13.19
C GLU A 247 14.71 -3.86 -12.41
N LEU A 248 14.50 -4.08 -11.12
CA LEU A 248 13.92 -3.09 -10.22
C LEU A 248 14.61 -3.17 -8.87
N ASP A 249 15.19 -2.07 -8.42
CA ASP A 249 15.70 -1.92 -7.07
C ASP A 249 14.61 -1.35 -6.15
N SER A 250 14.01 -2.23 -5.35
CA SER A 250 13.09 -1.89 -4.26
C SER A 250 13.61 -2.37 -2.91
N ALA A 251 14.91 -2.67 -2.82
CA ALA A 251 15.51 -3.21 -1.62
C ALA A 251 15.54 -2.17 -0.49
N ILE A 252 15.19 -2.60 0.70
CA ILE A 252 15.36 -1.80 1.91
C ILE A 252 16.81 -1.90 2.36
N ARG A 253 17.48 -0.76 2.43
CA ARG A 253 18.87 -0.70 2.83
C ARG A 253 19.00 -0.87 4.34
N MET A 254 20.14 -1.43 4.77
CA MET A 254 20.45 -1.53 6.19
C MET A 254 20.92 -0.17 6.74
N GLN A 255 20.42 0.19 7.91
CA GLN A 255 20.90 1.36 8.64
C GLN A 255 22.35 1.16 9.06
N LYS A 256 23.18 2.19 8.88
CA LYS A 256 24.56 2.19 9.42
C LYS A 256 24.53 2.33 10.93
N PRO A 257 25.43 1.64 11.67
CA PRO A 257 25.52 1.80 13.11
C PRO A 257 25.80 3.25 13.50
N PHE A 258 25.14 3.73 14.55
CA PHE A 258 25.45 5.02 15.15
C PHE A 258 26.78 4.95 15.91
N SER A 259 27.58 6.00 15.83
CA SER A 259 28.85 6.10 16.58
C SER A 259 28.68 6.59 18.02
N ALA A 260 27.54 7.21 18.33
CA ALA A 260 27.18 7.74 19.64
C ALA A 260 25.64 7.88 19.73
N PRO A 261 25.07 7.98 20.95
CA PRO A 261 23.67 8.34 21.13
C PRO A 261 23.35 9.67 20.44
N VAL A 262 22.17 9.73 19.83
CA VAL A 262 21.64 10.94 19.15
C VAL A 262 20.43 11.45 19.94
N GLU A 263 20.41 12.74 20.24
CA GLU A 263 19.27 13.42 20.84
C GLU A 263 18.54 14.24 19.77
N ILE A 264 17.21 14.06 19.69
CA ILE A 264 16.34 14.77 18.77
C ILE A 264 15.25 15.45 19.57
N VAL A 265 15.09 16.74 19.36
CA VAL A 265 14.03 17.55 19.98
C VAL A 265 13.16 18.13 18.86
N LYS A 266 11.86 17.83 18.91
CA LYS A 266 10.88 18.35 17.94
C LYS A 266 9.71 18.98 18.68
N PRO A 267 9.23 20.16 18.25
CA PRO A 267 7.96 20.70 18.70
C PRO A 267 6.81 19.92 18.07
N TYR A 268 5.68 19.90 18.77
CA TYR A 268 4.42 19.40 18.21
C TYR A 268 3.30 20.45 18.41
N PRO A 269 2.26 20.46 17.57
CA PRO A 269 1.17 21.41 17.69
C PRO A 269 0.30 21.08 18.91
N VAL A 270 -0.13 22.12 19.61
CA VAL A 270 -1.10 22.06 20.71
C VAL A 270 -2.35 22.86 20.37
N ALA A 271 -3.50 22.44 20.87
CA ALA A 271 -4.75 23.14 20.64
C ALA A 271 -4.73 24.53 21.31
N SER A 272 -5.47 25.48 20.72
CA SER A 272 -5.61 26.84 21.29
C SER A 272 -6.24 26.77 22.66
N GLY A 273 -5.53 27.29 23.68
CA GLY A 273 -5.98 27.29 25.06
C GLY A 273 -5.45 26.14 25.93
N GLU A 274 -4.71 25.20 25.38
CA GLU A 274 -3.98 24.24 26.19
C GLU A 274 -2.77 24.86 26.89
N THR A 275 -2.45 24.33 28.08
CA THR A 275 -1.27 24.76 28.82
C THR A 275 -0.01 24.18 28.19
N LEU A 276 1.00 25.04 27.98
CA LEU A 276 2.31 24.64 27.43
C LEU A 276 3.24 24.01 28.48
N THR A 277 2.79 23.88 29.73
CA THR A 277 3.56 23.30 30.82
C THR A 277 3.17 21.85 31.04
N ASP A 278 4.16 21.00 31.30
CA ASP A 278 4.03 19.58 31.60
C ASP A 278 3.53 18.69 30.42
N ASN A 279 3.58 19.20 29.19
CA ASN A 279 3.20 18.49 27.96
C ASN A 279 4.46 18.12 27.15
N SER A 280 5.34 17.32 27.75
CA SER A 280 6.53 16.80 27.07
C SER A 280 6.46 15.28 26.98
N TYR A 281 6.82 14.76 25.82
CA TYR A 281 6.92 13.33 25.55
C TYR A 281 8.39 12.95 25.40
N LEU A 282 8.80 11.89 26.07
CA LEU A 282 10.17 11.39 26.01
C LEU A 282 10.17 9.92 25.61
N SER A 283 10.97 9.58 24.62
CA SER A 283 11.22 8.21 24.21
C SER A 283 12.72 7.90 24.22
N TYR A 284 13.08 6.71 24.69
CA TYR A 284 14.43 6.18 24.61
C TYR A 284 14.40 4.91 23.76
N ASN A 285 15.12 4.94 22.64
CA ASN A 285 15.01 3.92 21.60
C ASN A 285 16.37 3.30 21.32
N VAL A 286 16.38 1.98 21.13
CA VAL A 286 17.57 1.18 20.81
C VAL A 286 17.23 0.19 19.71
N VAL A 287 18.13 -0.01 18.76
CA VAL A 287 18.04 -0.99 17.68
C VAL A 287 19.24 -1.93 17.78
#